data_f54f99afff59bb2678dd37c645937bc1
#
_entry.id   f54f99afff59bb2678dd37c645937bc1
#
_cell.length_a   1.000
_cell.length_b   1.000
_cell.length_c   1.000
_cell.angle_alpha   90.00
_cell.angle_beta   90.00
_cell.angle_gamma   90.00
#
_symmetry.space_group_name_H-M   'P 1'
#
loop_
_entity.id
_entity.type
_entity.pdbx_description
1 polymer ?
#
loop_
_entity_poly.entity_id
_entity_poly.type
_entity_poly.pdbx_seq_one_letter_code
_entity_poly.pdbx_strand_id
1 'polypeptide(L)'
;MAPLTSQMSPASDIFRGNAERMRALVADIAEKAAAIEGGGSEEARERHVSRGKLLPRQRLAQLLDTGSPFLEIGQFAAWSMYGEDIPSAGLIAGIGRVEGTEVMVVVNDATVKGGTYYPLTVKKHLRAQEIALQNNLPCVYLVDSGGANLPNQDEVFPDRDHFGRIFYNQANMSAAGIPQIACVMGSCTAGGAYVPAMSDETIMVRNQATIFLGGPPLVKAATGEDVTAEDLGGADVHTRLSGVADHYALDDEHALAICRRIVKNLNRNKTVSLALQKSIPPLHDPHELYGIVPTDLRQPYDVREVIARTVDGSEFDEFKQNYGTTLVTGFAHLSGMPVGIVANNGVLFSESALKGTHFIELCCQRRIPLIFLQNITGFMVGRKYEAGGIAKDGAKLVMAVATAKVPKVTVIIGGSFGAGNYGMCGRAYSPRFLWMWPNARISVMGGEQAATVLAVVKREGIERKGGEWSAEEEAKFKKPILMKYEHEGHPLYSSARLWDDGIIDPAKTREVLALSLSAALNAEIEETKFGVFRM
;
A
#
# COMPACT_ATOMS: atom_id res chain seq x y z
N MET A 1 7.01 22.38 22.01
CA MET A 1 7.63 22.71 20.70
C MET A 1 6.98 23.99 20.19
N ALA A 2 7.68 24.80 19.39
CA ALA A 2 7.06 25.98 18.76
C ALA A 2 6.28 25.54 17.51
N PRO A 3 5.09 26.11 17.26
CA PRO A 3 4.36 25.82 16.04
C PRO A 3 5.05 26.43 14.81
N LEU A 4 5.01 25.71 13.71
CA LEU A 4 5.48 26.21 12.42
C LEU A 4 4.54 27.32 11.92
N THR A 5 5.13 28.42 11.44
CA THR A 5 4.40 29.52 10.81
C THR A 5 4.37 29.34 9.30
N SER A 6 3.18 29.43 8.70
CA SER A 6 3.06 29.36 7.24
C SER A 6 3.54 30.65 6.56
N GLN A 7 4.30 30.49 5.48
CA GLN A 7 4.72 31.58 4.60
C GLN A 7 3.83 31.67 3.34
N MET A 8 2.87 30.76 3.21
CA MET A 8 2.00 30.69 2.02
C MET A 8 0.79 31.62 2.16
N SER A 9 0.46 32.26 1.05
CA SER A 9 -0.73 33.13 0.96
C SER A 9 -1.80 32.47 0.09
N PRO A 10 -2.94 32.05 0.67
CA PRO A 10 -4.07 31.51 -0.10
C PRO A 10 -4.62 32.48 -1.15
N ALA A 11 -4.36 33.76 -1.01
CA ALA A 11 -4.78 34.79 -1.96
C ALA A 11 -3.86 34.92 -3.19
N SER A 12 -2.68 34.28 -3.20
CA SER A 12 -1.76 34.39 -4.34
C SER A 12 -2.26 33.60 -5.55
N ASP A 13 -1.94 34.10 -6.76
CA ASP A 13 -2.31 33.43 -8.01
C ASP A 13 -1.65 32.05 -8.16
N ILE A 14 -0.42 31.93 -7.67
CA ILE A 14 0.31 30.64 -7.67
C ILE A 14 -0.44 29.61 -6.82
N PHE A 15 -0.83 29.98 -5.60
CA PHE A 15 -1.58 29.11 -4.71
C PHE A 15 -2.92 28.69 -5.34
N ARG A 16 -3.68 29.66 -5.87
CA ARG A 16 -4.99 29.36 -6.51
C ARG A 16 -4.84 28.44 -7.72
N GLY A 17 -3.85 28.70 -8.59
CA GLY A 17 -3.59 27.85 -9.75
C GLY A 17 -3.13 26.44 -9.39
N ASN A 18 -2.31 26.27 -8.35
CA ASN A 18 -1.94 24.95 -7.84
C ASN A 18 -3.15 24.23 -7.26
N ALA A 19 -3.95 24.93 -6.44
CA ALA A 19 -5.14 24.36 -5.81
C ALA A 19 -6.18 23.88 -6.81
N GLU A 20 -6.39 24.61 -7.89
CA GLU A 20 -7.30 24.22 -8.97
C GLU A 20 -6.82 22.91 -9.65
N ARG A 21 -5.54 22.86 -10.03
CA ARG A 21 -4.95 21.67 -10.67
C ARG A 21 -4.96 20.44 -9.73
N MET A 22 -4.60 20.63 -8.46
CA MET A 22 -4.59 19.51 -7.50
C MET A 22 -6.01 19.00 -7.22
N ARG A 23 -7.01 19.89 -7.09
CA ARG A 23 -8.42 19.48 -6.94
C ARG A 23 -8.91 18.67 -8.15
N ALA A 24 -8.51 19.05 -9.36
CA ALA A 24 -8.84 18.28 -10.55
C ALA A 24 -8.25 16.87 -10.52
N LEU A 25 -6.99 16.71 -10.09
CA LEU A 25 -6.36 15.39 -9.91
C LEU A 25 -7.05 14.57 -8.81
N VAL A 26 -7.38 15.19 -7.67
CA VAL A 26 -8.09 14.52 -6.57
C VAL A 26 -9.48 14.06 -7.02
N ALA A 27 -10.21 14.90 -7.76
CA ALA A 27 -11.52 14.57 -8.29
C ALA A 27 -11.46 13.40 -9.30
N ASP A 28 -10.48 13.39 -10.20
CA ASP A 28 -10.26 12.31 -11.17
C ASP A 28 -9.98 10.96 -10.47
N ILE A 29 -9.13 10.98 -9.43
CA ILE A 29 -8.86 9.77 -8.63
C ILE A 29 -10.09 9.32 -7.86
N ALA A 30 -10.86 10.24 -7.28
CA ALA A 30 -12.07 9.93 -6.53
C ALA A 30 -13.17 9.31 -7.43
N GLU A 31 -13.35 9.84 -8.65
CA GLU A 31 -14.29 9.28 -9.63
C GLU A 31 -13.93 7.83 -10.00
N LYS A 32 -12.64 7.58 -10.29
CA LYS A 32 -12.14 6.22 -10.59
C LYS A 32 -12.28 5.28 -9.40
N ALA A 33 -12.00 5.75 -8.19
CA ALA A 33 -12.16 4.98 -6.97
C ALA A 33 -13.63 4.58 -6.76
N ALA A 34 -14.57 5.52 -6.95
CA ALA A 34 -16.00 5.24 -6.85
C ALA A 34 -16.48 4.21 -7.89
N ALA A 35 -15.94 4.26 -9.10
CA ALA A 35 -16.23 3.25 -10.13
C ALA A 35 -15.74 1.85 -9.71
N ILE A 36 -14.53 1.76 -9.15
CA ILE A 36 -13.96 0.49 -8.62
C ILE A 36 -14.79 -0.07 -7.47
N GLU A 37 -15.33 0.78 -6.60
CA GLU A 37 -16.16 0.37 -5.47
C GLU A 37 -17.45 -0.34 -5.89
N GLY A 38 -17.92 -0.11 -7.10
CA GLY A 38 -19.01 -0.84 -7.70
C GLY A 38 -18.76 -2.35 -7.86
N GLY A 39 -17.50 -2.78 -7.93
CA GLY A 39 -17.14 -4.17 -8.19
C GLY A 39 -17.40 -4.59 -9.63
N GLY A 40 -17.94 -5.80 -9.82
CA GLY A 40 -18.26 -6.35 -11.14
C GLY A 40 -19.46 -5.65 -11.83
N SER A 41 -19.80 -6.11 -13.03
CA SER A 41 -20.92 -5.57 -13.80
C SER A 41 -22.25 -5.64 -13.04
N GLU A 42 -23.19 -4.78 -13.41
CA GLU A 42 -24.54 -4.77 -12.82
C GLU A 42 -25.19 -6.16 -12.87
N GLU A 43 -25.13 -6.83 -14.01
CA GLU A 43 -25.63 -8.20 -14.17
C GLU A 43 -24.97 -9.20 -13.24
N ALA A 44 -23.65 -9.08 -13.01
CA ALA A 44 -22.91 -9.95 -12.08
C ALA A 44 -23.33 -9.71 -10.63
N ARG A 45 -23.56 -8.44 -10.25
CA ARG A 45 -24.05 -8.06 -8.93
C ARG A 45 -25.48 -8.55 -8.68
N GLU A 46 -26.39 -8.35 -9.64
CA GLU A 46 -27.76 -8.85 -9.55
C GLU A 46 -27.81 -10.37 -9.40
N ARG A 47 -27.01 -11.10 -10.20
CA ARG A 47 -26.86 -12.56 -10.07
C ARG A 47 -26.33 -12.97 -8.70
N HIS A 48 -25.40 -12.20 -8.13
CA HIS A 48 -24.86 -12.45 -6.81
C HIS A 48 -25.92 -12.29 -5.71
N VAL A 49 -26.65 -11.18 -5.73
CA VAL A 49 -27.72 -10.86 -4.77
C VAL A 49 -28.92 -11.81 -4.91
N SER A 50 -29.29 -12.20 -6.14
CA SER A 50 -30.40 -13.16 -6.35
C SER A 50 -30.15 -14.54 -5.76
N ARG A 51 -28.90 -14.86 -5.40
CA ARG A 51 -28.53 -16.09 -4.68
C ARG A 51 -28.60 -15.93 -3.16
N GLY A 52 -29.11 -14.80 -2.65
CA GLY A 52 -29.19 -14.52 -1.22
C GLY A 52 -27.87 -14.07 -0.58
N LYS A 53 -26.90 -13.64 -1.38
CA LYS A 53 -25.57 -13.18 -0.89
C LYS A 53 -25.54 -11.66 -0.72
N LEU A 54 -24.85 -11.18 0.30
CA LEU A 54 -24.47 -9.79 0.42
C LEU A 54 -23.35 -9.44 -0.56
N LEU A 55 -23.37 -8.23 -1.11
CA LEU A 55 -22.24 -7.74 -1.90
C LEU A 55 -20.97 -7.65 -1.04
N PRO A 56 -19.77 -7.79 -1.62
CA PRO A 56 -18.51 -7.81 -0.84
C PRO A 56 -18.32 -6.62 0.08
N ARG A 57 -18.63 -5.40 -0.38
CA ARG A 57 -18.55 -4.19 0.46
C ARG A 57 -19.65 -4.14 1.55
N GLN A 58 -20.79 -4.76 1.33
CA GLN A 58 -21.82 -4.92 2.37
C GLN A 58 -21.37 -5.91 3.45
N ARG A 59 -20.75 -7.05 3.04
CA ARG A 59 -20.11 -8.00 3.98
C ARG A 59 -19.07 -7.28 4.84
N LEU A 60 -18.20 -6.48 4.21
CA LEU A 60 -17.18 -5.69 4.91
C LEU A 60 -17.82 -4.70 5.90
N ALA A 61 -18.81 -3.93 5.47
CA ALA A 61 -19.48 -2.93 6.31
C ALA A 61 -20.19 -3.54 7.53
N GLN A 62 -20.74 -4.76 7.41
CA GLN A 62 -21.36 -5.47 8.52
C GLN A 62 -20.35 -6.15 9.45
N LEU A 63 -19.17 -6.54 8.93
CA LEU A 63 -18.09 -7.09 9.73
C LEU A 63 -17.48 -6.05 10.67
N LEU A 64 -17.24 -4.85 10.15
CA LEU A 64 -16.53 -3.78 10.86
C LEU A 64 -17.41 -3.14 11.95
N ASP A 65 -16.75 -2.55 12.94
CA ASP A 65 -17.42 -1.76 13.98
C ASP A 65 -18.05 -0.51 13.37
N THR A 66 -19.29 -0.23 13.72
CA THR A 66 -20.04 0.91 13.19
C THR A 66 -19.28 2.22 13.40
N GLY A 67 -19.07 2.98 12.32
CA GLY A 67 -18.37 4.27 12.36
C GLY A 67 -16.86 4.16 12.49
N SER A 68 -16.27 2.95 12.50
CA SER A 68 -14.82 2.79 12.44
C SER A 68 -14.28 2.99 11.02
N PRO A 69 -13.11 3.63 10.85
CA PRO A 69 -12.50 3.78 9.53
C PRO A 69 -12.00 2.44 8.99
N PHE A 70 -11.94 2.34 7.66
CA PHE A 70 -11.30 1.24 6.96
C PHE A 70 -10.13 1.77 6.13
N LEU A 71 -8.93 1.33 6.44
CA LEU A 71 -7.71 1.68 5.69
C LEU A 71 -7.55 0.68 4.54
N GLU A 72 -8.20 0.95 3.41
CA GLU A 72 -8.13 0.10 2.22
C GLU A 72 -6.75 0.19 1.56
N ILE A 73 -6.21 -0.95 1.13
CA ILE A 73 -4.93 -1.07 0.43
C ILE A 73 -5.14 -1.56 -1.00
N GLY A 74 -4.36 -1.03 -1.94
CA GLY A 74 -4.34 -1.47 -3.33
C GLY A 74 -5.70 -1.35 -4.04
N GLN A 75 -6.48 -0.30 -3.77
CA GLN A 75 -7.80 -0.10 -4.40
C GLN A 75 -7.71 -0.09 -5.93
N PHE A 76 -6.63 0.49 -6.49
CA PHE A 76 -6.38 0.55 -7.93
C PHE A 76 -5.62 -0.65 -8.50
N ALA A 77 -5.38 -1.71 -7.72
CA ALA A 77 -4.69 -2.89 -8.21
C ALA A 77 -5.36 -3.46 -9.48
N ALA A 78 -4.56 -3.80 -10.48
CA ALA A 78 -4.96 -4.30 -11.80
C ALA A 78 -5.65 -3.26 -12.72
N TRP A 79 -5.70 -1.98 -12.35
CA TRP A 79 -6.30 -0.93 -13.19
C TRP A 79 -5.69 -0.93 -14.61
N SER A 80 -6.54 -1.14 -15.62
CA SER A 80 -6.18 -1.16 -17.06
C SER A 80 -5.01 -2.10 -17.41
N MET A 81 -4.86 -3.27 -16.74
CA MET A 81 -3.73 -4.17 -16.99
C MET A 81 -4.02 -5.37 -17.87
N TYR A 82 -5.23 -5.91 -17.86
CA TYR A 82 -5.52 -7.21 -18.51
C TYR A 82 -6.37 -7.12 -19.80
N GLY A 83 -6.57 -5.90 -20.33
CA GLY A 83 -7.48 -5.70 -21.47
C GLY A 83 -8.96 -5.90 -21.13
N GLU A 84 -9.28 -6.13 -19.88
CA GLU A 84 -10.60 -6.26 -19.28
C GLU A 84 -10.61 -5.63 -17.89
N ASP A 85 -11.79 -5.28 -17.40
CA ASP A 85 -11.93 -4.65 -16.09
C ASP A 85 -11.87 -5.69 -14.98
N ILE A 86 -10.88 -5.53 -14.11
CA ILE A 86 -10.70 -6.32 -12.89
C ILE A 86 -10.61 -5.34 -11.68
N PRO A 87 -11.73 -4.72 -11.29
CA PRO A 87 -11.75 -3.73 -10.21
C PRO A 87 -11.09 -4.26 -8.94
N SER A 88 -10.17 -3.47 -8.39
CA SER A 88 -9.43 -3.82 -7.17
C SER A 88 -8.73 -5.19 -7.22
N ALA A 89 -8.37 -5.67 -8.43
CA ALA A 89 -7.87 -7.02 -8.69
C ALA A 89 -8.82 -8.14 -8.20
N GLY A 90 -10.14 -7.90 -8.14
CA GLY A 90 -11.13 -8.85 -7.64
C GLY A 90 -11.03 -9.16 -6.14
N LEU A 91 -10.33 -8.31 -5.39
CA LEU A 91 -10.04 -8.52 -3.97
C LEU A 91 -10.04 -7.18 -3.20
N ILE A 92 -10.92 -7.03 -2.21
CA ILE A 92 -10.86 -5.91 -1.28
C ILE A 92 -9.93 -6.32 -0.12
N ALA A 93 -8.97 -5.48 0.22
CA ALA A 93 -8.09 -5.73 1.35
C ALA A 93 -7.82 -4.43 2.12
N GLY A 94 -7.69 -4.53 3.43
CA GLY A 94 -7.42 -3.37 4.27
C GLY A 94 -7.51 -3.68 5.76
N ILE A 95 -7.30 -2.66 6.56
CA ILE A 95 -7.33 -2.75 8.01
C ILE A 95 -8.58 -2.05 8.53
N GLY A 96 -9.35 -2.76 9.32
CA GLY A 96 -10.52 -2.23 10.00
C GLY A 96 -10.62 -2.72 11.43
N ARG A 97 -11.62 -2.26 12.16
CA ARG A 97 -11.85 -2.65 13.55
C ARG A 97 -13.04 -3.58 13.66
N VAL A 98 -12.84 -4.71 14.35
CA VAL A 98 -13.87 -5.70 14.66
C VAL A 98 -13.83 -5.96 16.15
N GLU A 99 -14.93 -5.71 16.85
CA GLU A 99 -15.02 -5.84 18.33
C GLU A 99 -13.84 -5.12 19.05
N GLY A 100 -13.51 -3.92 18.59
CA GLY A 100 -12.43 -3.12 19.12
C GLY A 100 -11.02 -3.51 18.69
N THR A 101 -10.84 -4.66 18.02
CA THR A 101 -9.54 -5.18 17.56
C THR A 101 -9.27 -4.76 16.11
N GLU A 102 -8.09 -4.21 15.84
CA GLU A 102 -7.63 -3.96 14.46
C GLU A 102 -7.27 -5.29 13.79
N VAL A 103 -7.87 -5.55 12.65
CA VAL A 103 -7.67 -6.79 11.88
C VAL A 103 -7.37 -6.47 10.41
N MET A 104 -6.59 -7.31 9.77
CA MET A 104 -6.48 -7.34 8.32
C MET A 104 -7.68 -8.09 7.75
N VAL A 105 -8.47 -7.44 6.91
CA VAL A 105 -9.60 -8.07 6.23
C VAL A 105 -9.25 -8.27 4.76
N VAL A 106 -9.50 -9.48 4.24
CA VAL A 106 -9.33 -9.85 2.84
C VAL A 106 -10.65 -10.42 2.33
N VAL A 107 -11.27 -9.75 1.37
CA VAL A 107 -12.60 -10.09 0.85
C VAL A 107 -12.51 -10.41 -0.62
N ASN A 108 -12.84 -11.63 -1.02
CA ASN A 108 -12.99 -11.95 -2.44
C ASN A 108 -14.23 -11.25 -3.02
N ASP A 109 -14.09 -10.66 -4.19
CA ASP A 109 -15.21 -10.12 -4.95
C ASP A 109 -15.65 -11.09 -6.05
N ALA A 110 -16.61 -11.95 -5.73
CA ALA A 110 -17.15 -12.93 -6.68
C ALA A 110 -17.95 -12.28 -7.81
N THR A 111 -18.29 -10.99 -7.73
CA THR A 111 -18.91 -10.25 -8.84
C THR A 111 -17.89 -9.90 -9.93
N VAL A 112 -16.59 -9.91 -9.57
CA VAL A 112 -15.47 -9.72 -10.50
C VAL A 112 -14.93 -11.09 -10.92
N LYS A 113 -15.26 -11.53 -12.13
CA LYS A 113 -14.79 -12.80 -12.72
C LYS A 113 -14.94 -14.02 -11.79
N GLY A 114 -16.02 -14.07 -11.00
CA GLY A 114 -16.29 -15.16 -10.08
C GLY A 114 -15.29 -15.28 -8.91
N GLY A 115 -14.61 -14.22 -8.55
CA GLY A 115 -13.57 -14.21 -7.50
C GLY A 115 -12.30 -14.96 -7.90
N THR A 116 -12.03 -15.09 -9.21
CA THR A 116 -10.84 -15.77 -9.74
C THR A 116 -9.58 -14.96 -9.48
N TYR A 117 -8.50 -15.62 -9.10
CA TYR A 117 -7.20 -15.01 -8.80
C TYR A 117 -6.39 -14.79 -10.07
N TYR A 118 -6.23 -13.53 -10.45
CA TYR A 118 -5.25 -13.04 -11.42
C TYR A 118 -3.87 -12.83 -10.77
N PRO A 119 -2.80 -12.60 -11.53
CA PRO A 119 -1.47 -12.32 -10.95
C PRO A 119 -1.49 -11.20 -9.93
N LEU A 120 -2.18 -10.08 -10.21
CA LEU A 120 -2.32 -8.96 -9.27
C LEU A 120 -3.22 -9.26 -8.07
N THR A 121 -4.18 -10.18 -8.19
CA THR A 121 -4.97 -10.66 -7.06
C THR A 121 -4.07 -11.38 -6.06
N VAL A 122 -3.20 -12.27 -6.55
CA VAL A 122 -2.20 -12.97 -5.72
C VAL A 122 -1.26 -11.97 -5.05
N LYS A 123 -0.68 -11.05 -5.82
CA LYS A 123 0.23 -10.03 -5.30
C LYS A 123 -0.43 -9.16 -4.22
N LYS A 124 -1.70 -8.80 -4.39
CA LYS A 124 -2.46 -8.02 -3.41
C LYS A 124 -2.72 -8.82 -2.13
N HIS A 125 -3.10 -10.09 -2.25
CA HIS A 125 -3.30 -10.98 -1.10
C HIS A 125 -1.99 -11.13 -0.31
N LEU A 126 -0.87 -11.39 -1.00
CA LEU A 126 0.45 -11.47 -0.38
C LEU A 126 0.84 -10.17 0.33
N ARG A 127 0.52 -8.99 -0.27
CA ARG A 127 0.78 -7.71 0.39
C ARG A 127 -0.07 -7.53 1.64
N ALA A 128 -1.34 -7.94 1.63
CA ALA A 128 -2.19 -7.91 2.81
C ALA A 128 -1.61 -8.79 3.94
N GLN A 129 -1.16 -10.00 3.62
CA GLN A 129 -0.50 -10.89 4.58
C GLN A 129 0.83 -10.32 5.10
N GLU A 130 1.64 -9.70 4.22
CA GLU A 130 2.88 -9.03 4.62
C GLU A 130 2.62 -7.92 5.64
N ILE A 131 1.61 -7.06 5.37
CA ILE A 131 1.20 -6.01 6.30
C ILE A 131 0.69 -6.62 7.63
N ALA A 132 -0.13 -7.66 7.57
CA ALA A 132 -0.63 -8.33 8.76
C ALA A 132 0.50 -8.93 9.60
N LEU A 133 1.45 -9.62 8.98
CA LEU A 133 2.63 -10.19 9.64
C LEU A 133 3.48 -9.12 10.31
N GLN A 134 3.84 -8.07 9.55
CA GLN A 134 4.69 -6.98 10.04
C GLN A 134 4.07 -6.19 11.19
N ASN A 135 2.74 -6.12 11.24
CA ASN A 135 1.99 -5.33 12.20
C ASN A 135 1.24 -6.20 13.24
N ASN A 136 1.48 -7.51 13.26
CA ASN A 136 0.85 -8.44 14.20
C ASN A 136 -0.69 -8.34 14.22
N LEU A 137 -1.32 -8.27 13.03
CA LEU A 137 -2.77 -8.13 12.88
C LEU A 137 -3.42 -9.50 12.62
N PRO A 138 -4.47 -9.90 13.37
CA PRO A 138 -5.30 -11.03 13.00
C PRO A 138 -5.83 -10.88 11.57
N CYS A 139 -5.91 -11.97 10.82
CA CYS A 139 -6.45 -11.98 9.46
C CYS A 139 -7.87 -12.55 9.45
N VAL A 140 -8.77 -11.86 8.75
CA VAL A 140 -10.12 -12.31 8.45
C VAL A 140 -10.28 -12.43 6.94
N TYR A 141 -10.53 -13.64 6.47
CA TYR A 141 -10.74 -13.95 5.05
C TYR A 141 -12.23 -14.19 4.80
N LEU A 142 -12.88 -13.31 4.03
CA LEU A 142 -14.24 -13.53 3.52
C LEU A 142 -14.13 -14.17 2.14
N VAL A 143 -14.28 -15.50 2.11
CA VAL A 143 -13.91 -16.32 0.95
C VAL A 143 -15.12 -16.56 0.04
N ASP A 144 -14.98 -16.18 -1.22
CA ASP A 144 -15.93 -16.47 -2.30
C ASP A 144 -15.15 -16.45 -3.64
N SER A 145 -14.39 -17.54 -3.90
CA SER A 145 -13.37 -17.59 -4.95
C SER A 145 -13.53 -18.77 -5.89
N GLY A 146 -13.42 -18.49 -7.19
CA GLY A 146 -13.33 -19.51 -8.23
C GLY A 146 -11.96 -20.18 -8.40
N GLY A 147 -10.97 -19.84 -7.56
CA GLY A 147 -9.61 -20.37 -7.66
C GLY A 147 -8.70 -19.58 -8.60
N ALA A 148 -7.65 -20.20 -9.12
CA ALA A 148 -6.66 -19.56 -9.98
C ALA A 148 -7.21 -19.26 -11.39
N ASN A 149 -6.79 -18.14 -11.98
CA ASN A 149 -7.09 -17.82 -13.38
C ASN A 149 -6.26 -18.72 -14.30
N LEU A 150 -6.90 -19.68 -14.95
CA LEU A 150 -6.24 -20.68 -15.77
C LEU A 150 -5.51 -20.11 -17.01
N PRO A 151 -6.03 -19.10 -17.73
CA PRO A 151 -5.29 -18.47 -18.82
C PRO A 151 -3.94 -17.85 -18.42
N ASN A 152 -3.80 -17.40 -17.17
CA ASN A 152 -2.58 -16.79 -16.64
C ASN A 152 -1.89 -17.71 -15.59
N GLN A 153 -2.05 -19.03 -15.70
CA GLN A 153 -1.59 -19.96 -14.68
C GLN A 153 -0.07 -19.92 -14.42
N ASP A 154 0.70 -19.59 -15.44
CA ASP A 154 2.16 -19.42 -15.39
C ASP A 154 2.60 -18.22 -14.52
N GLU A 155 1.80 -17.17 -14.44
CA GLU A 155 2.02 -16.01 -13.56
C GLU A 155 1.28 -16.09 -12.22
N VAL A 156 0.51 -17.17 -11.98
CA VAL A 156 -0.28 -17.35 -10.76
C VAL A 156 0.25 -18.49 -9.88
N PHE A 157 0.77 -19.57 -10.47
CA PHE A 157 0.99 -20.84 -9.75
C PHE A 157 2.45 -21.18 -9.44
N PRO A 158 3.43 -21.18 -10.40
CA PRO A 158 4.66 -21.97 -10.22
C PRO A 158 5.77 -21.29 -9.40
N ASP A 159 5.78 -19.96 -9.24
CA ASP A 159 6.89 -19.26 -8.61
C ASP A 159 6.70 -19.07 -7.10
N ARG A 160 7.79 -18.66 -6.43
CA ARG A 160 7.87 -18.46 -4.98
C ARG A 160 6.79 -17.53 -4.44
N ASP A 161 6.55 -16.39 -5.09
CA ASP A 161 5.63 -15.36 -4.64
C ASP A 161 4.30 -15.42 -5.43
N HIS A 162 3.88 -16.64 -5.79
CA HIS A 162 2.62 -16.98 -6.43
C HIS A 162 1.61 -17.54 -5.42
N PHE A 163 0.56 -18.17 -5.90
CA PHE A 163 -0.61 -18.60 -5.12
C PHE A 163 -0.24 -19.47 -3.91
N GLY A 164 0.72 -20.41 -4.07
CA GLY A 164 1.19 -21.25 -2.97
C GLY A 164 1.81 -20.49 -1.81
N ARG A 165 2.34 -19.27 -2.05
CA ARG A 165 2.91 -18.44 -0.99
C ARG A 165 1.85 -17.94 -0.01
N ILE A 166 0.59 -17.79 -0.43
CA ILE A 166 -0.52 -17.41 0.44
C ILE A 166 -0.65 -18.41 1.58
N PHE A 167 -0.62 -19.70 1.27
CA PHE A 167 -0.76 -20.79 2.26
C PHE A 167 0.47 -20.92 3.15
N TYR A 168 1.65 -20.78 2.56
CA TYR A 168 2.89 -20.73 3.32
C TYR A 168 2.89 -19.61 4.36
N ASN A 169 2.49 -18.41 3.95
CA ASN A 169 2.39 -17.27 4.86
C ASN A 169 1.35 -17.51 5.95
N GLN A 170 0.17 -18.01 5.59
CA GLN A 170 -0.91 -18.29 6.53
C GLN A 170 -0.46 -19.26 7.62
N ALA A 171 0.19 -20.38 7.25
CA ALA A 171 0.72 -21.34 8.20
C ALA A 171 1.77 -20.73 9.15
N ASN A 172 2.70 -19.94 8.60
CA ASN A 172 3.73 -19.29 9.42
C ASN A 172 3.18 -18.17 10.31
N MET A 173 2.15 -17.44 9.86
CA MET A 173 1.48 -16.42 10.66
C MET A 173 0.73 -17.05 11.83
N SER A 174 -0.01 -18.13 11.60
CA SER A 174 -0.65 -18.93 12.67
C SER A 174 0.39 -19.43 13.67
N ALA A 175 1.49 -20.02 13.19
CA ALA A 175 2.60 -20.48 14.05
C ALA A 175 3.26 -19.32 14.85
N ALA A 176 3.23 -18.09 14.34
CA ALA A 176 3.69 -16.89 15.03
C ALA A 176 2.64 -16.31 16.00
N GLY A 177 1.50 -16.96 16.18
CA GLY A 177 0.41 -16.50 17.05
C GLY A 177 -0.43 -15.37 16.46
N ILE A 178 -0.43 -15.21 15.14
CA ILE A 178 -1.28 -14.26 14.43
C ILE A 178 -2.52 -15.01 13.94
N PRO A 179 -3.70 -14.79 14.55
CA PRO A 179 -4.92 -15.54 14.25
C PRO A 179 -5.35 -15.44 12.79
N GLN A 180 -5.77 -16.58 12.25
CA GLN A 180 -6.25 -16.76 10.88
C GLN A 180 -7.71 -17.23 10.92
N ILE A 181 -8.66 -16.42 10.48
CA ILE A 181 -10.09 -16.70 10.54
C ILE A 181 -10.64 -16.69 9.13
N ALA A 182 -11.27 -17.77 8.69
CA ALA A 182 -11.94 -17.82 7.39
C ALA A 182 -13.45 -17.88 7.55
N CYS A 183 -14.14 -17.11 6.72
CA CYS A 183 -15.57 -17.14 6.58
C CYS A 183 -15.91 -17.45 5.12
N VAL A 184 -16.28 -18.70 4.83
CA VAL A 184 -16.60 -19.18 3.48
C VAL A 184 -18.05 -18.86 3.18
N MET A 185 -18.26 -17.92 2.25
CA MET A 185 -19.56 -17.33 1.90
C MET A 185 -19.91 -17.61 0.43
N GLY A 186 -19.20 -18.54 -0.17
CA GLY A 186 -19.40 -18.95 -1.54
C GLY A 186 -18.48 -20.09 -1.96
N SER A 187 -18.15 -20.15 -3.23
CA SER A 187 -17.27 -21.18 -3.76
C SER A 187 -15.86 -21.05 -3.20
N CYS A 188 -15.23 -22.19 -2.90
CA CYS A 188 -13.83 -22.27 -2.54
C CYS A 188 -13.24 -23.56 -3.13
N THR A 189 -12.63 -23.42 -4.32
CA THR A 189 -12.28 -24.58 -5.16
C THR A 189 -10.78 -24.68 -5.37
N ALA A 190 -10.31 -25.93 -5.55
CA ALA A 190 -8.93 -26.29 -5.87
C ALA A 190 -7.94 -25.75 -4.82
N GLY A 191 -6.85 -25.08 -5.23
CA GLY A 191 -5.88 -24.50 -4.31
C GLY A 191 -6.48 -23.52 -3.30
N GLY A 192 -7.54 -22.78 -3.69
CA GLY A 192 -8.24 -21.87 -2.81
C GLY A 192 -8.83 -22.52 -1.55
N ALA A 193 -9.14 -23.82 -1.61
CA ALA A 193 -9.66 -24.59 -0.50
C ALA A 193 -8.71 -24.62 0.72
N TYR A 194 -7.43 -24.36 0.51
CA TYR A 194 -6.46 -24.32 1.61
C TYR A 194 -6.58 -23.05 2.46
N VAL A 195 -7.12 -21.93 1.95
CA VAL A 195 -7.33 -20.73 2.77
C VAL A 195 -8.20 -21.03 3.99
N PRO A 196 -9.43 -21.57 3.86
CA PRO A 196 -10.20 -21.98 5.04
C PRO A 196 -9.64 -23.22 5.75
N ALA A 197 -9.15 -24.23 5.03
CA ALA A 197 -8.68 -25.47 5.65
C ALA A 197 -7.40 -25.29 6.50
N MET A 198 -6.67 -24.18 6.33
CA MET A 198 -5.47 -23.83 7.10
C MET A 198 -5.72 -22.63 8.04
N SER A 199 -6.92 -22.11 8.13
CA SER A 199 -7.30 -21.12 9.13
C SER A 199 -7.43 -21.75 10.51
N ASP A 200 -7.22 -20.96 11.56
CA ASP A 200 -7.34 -21.42 12.94
C ASP A 200 -8.81 -21.70 13.30
N GLU A 201 -9.73 -20.92 12.73
CA GLU A 201 -11.18 -21.16 12.80
C GLU A 201 -11.84 -20.87 11.46
N THR A 202 -12.76 -21.75 11.05
CA THR A 202 -13.47 -21.69 9.75
C THR A 202 -14.96 -21.73 9.92
N ILE A 203 -15.64 -20.76 9.31
CA ILE A 203 -17.11 -20.60 9.27
C ILE A 203 -17.59 -20.93 7.86
N MET A 204 -18.68 -21.70 7.71
CA MET A 204 -19.31 -21.97 6.41
C MET A 204 -20.77 -21.60 6.40
N VAL A 205 -21.21 -20.87 5.36
CA VAL A 205 -22.62 -20.55 5.13
C VAL A 205 -23.31 -21.70 4.41
N ARG A 206 -24.39 -22.23 4.99
CA ARG A 206 -25.16 -23.34 4.41
C ARG A 206 -25.71 -23.00 3.02
N ASN A 207 -25.80 -24.00 2.15
CA ASN A 207 -26.38 -23.90 0.80
C ASN A 207 -25.73 -22.82 -0.10
N GLN A 208 -24.60 -22.24 0.32
CA GLN A 208 -23.83 -21.24 -0.43
C GLN A 208 -22.36 -21.56 -0.47
N ALA A 209 -21.79 -21.92 0.68
CA ALA A 209 -20.38 -22.20 0.86
C ALA A 209 -20.06 -23.63 0.42
N THR A 210 -19.01 -23.76 -0.37
CA THR A 210 -18.44 -25.08 -0.72
C THR A 210 -16.92 -25.05 -0.61
N ILE A 211 -16.34 -26.11 -0.06
CA ILE A 211 -14.89 -26.33 -0.02
C ILE A 211 -14.62 -27.70 -0.63
N PHE A 212 -13.86 -27.74 -1.72
CA PHE A 212 -13.39 -29.01 -2.29
C PHE A 212 -12.14 -28.81 -3.15
N LEU A 213 -11.27 -29.80 -3.18
CA LEU A 213 -10.06 -29.80 -4.03
C LEU A 213 -10.42 -30.00 -5.51
N GLY A 214 -11.44 -30.81 -5.78
CA GLY A 214 -11.98 -31.02 -7.12
C GLY A 214 -13.50 -30.93 -7.11
N GLY A 215 -14.06 -30.03 -7.91
CA GLY A 215 -15.50 -29.84 -8.02
C GLY A 215 -16.23 -31.03 -8.68
N PRO A 216 -17.58 -31.06 -8.65
CA PRO A 216 -18.38 -32.15 -9.18
C PRO A 216 -18.01 -32.60 -10.61
N PRO A 217 -17.70 -31.69 -11.58
CA PRO A 217 -17.28 -32.12 -12.91
C PRO A 217 -15.97 -32.93 -12.91
N LEU A 218 -15.02 -32.56 -12.06
CA LEU A 218 -13.74 -33.27 -11.95
C LEU A 218 -13.94 -34.63 -11.29
N VAL A 219 -14.77 -34.71 -10.22
CA VAL A 219 -15.12 -35.97 -9.54
C VAL A 219 -15.77 -36.90 -10.54
N LYS A 220 -16.77 -36.45 -11.31
CA LYS A 220 -17.43 -37.27 -12.34
C LYS A 220 -16.46 -37.78 -13.40
N ALA A 221 -15.53 -36.93 -13.85
CA ALA A 221 -14.52 -37.31 -14.84
C ALA A 221 -13.51 -38.33 -14.29
N ALA A 222 -13.14 -38.23 -13.01
CA ALA A 222 -12.12 -39.05 -12.40
C ALA A 222 -12.64 -40.40 -11.85
N THR A 223 -13.86 -40.39 -11.28
CA THR A 223 -14.41 -41.56 -10.55
C THR A 223 -15.71 -42.11 -11.16
N GLY A 224 -16.36 -41.33 -12.06
CA GLY A 224 -17.69 -41.65 -12.57
C GLY A 224 -18.84 -41.32 -11.61
N GLU A 225 -18.54 -40.78 -10.42
CA GLU A 225 -19.54 -40.43 -9.41
C GLU A 225 -20.30 -39.16 -9.80
N ASP A 226 -21.62 -39.21 -9.65
CA ASP A 226 -22.49 -38.05 -9.87
C ASP A 226 -22.88 -37.47 -8.50
N VAL A 227 -22.31 -36.33 -8.13
CA VAL A 227 -22.44 -35.74 -6.82
C VAL A 227 -22.77 -34.24 -6.97
N THR A 228 -23.64 -33.72 -6.07
CA THR A 228 -23.89 -32.27 -6.01
C THR A 228 -22.75 -31.54 -5.30
N ALA A 229 -22.60 -30.24 -5.53
CA ALA A 229 -21.59 -29.44 -4.83
C ALA A 229 -21.82 -29.42 -3.30
N GLU A 230 -23.07 -29.40 -2.86
CA GLU A 230 -23.44 -29.42 -1.45
C GLU A 230 -23.11 -30.77 -0.80
N ASP A 231 -23.40 -31.89 -1.47
CA ASP A 231 -23.09 -33.24 -0.96
C ASP A 231 -21.59 -33.54 -0.99
N LEU A 232 -20.85 -32.90 -1.91
CA LEU A 232 -19.39 -33.07 -2.02
C LEU A 232 -18.62 -32.28 -0.97
N GLY A 233 -18.99 -31.03 -0.74
CA GLY A 233 -18.21 -30.15 0.11
C GLY A 233 -18.99 -28.93 0.64
N GLY A 234 -20.29 -29.10 0.90
CA GLY A 234 -21.12 -28.09 1.54
C GLY A 234 -20.91 -27.98 3.04
N ALA A 235 -21.59 -27.00 3.64
CA ALA A 235 -21.44 -26.70 5.06
C ALA A 235 -21.83 -27.87 5.97
N ASP A 236 -22.86 -28.64 5.64
CA ASP A 236 -23.26 -29.83 6.42
C ASP A 236 -22.18 -30.93 6.41
N VAL A 237 -21.52 -31.13 5.25
CA VAL A 237 -20.44 -32.10 5.13
C VAL A 237 -19.25 -31.68 6.00
N HIS A 238 -18.82 -30.42 5.90
CA HIS A 238 -17.60 -29.97 6.54
C HIS A 238 -17.74 -29.66 8.03
N THR A 239 -18.91 -29.30 8.51
CA THR A 239 -19.14 -29.09 9.95
C THR A 239 -19.54 -30.34 10.72
N ARG A 240 -20.03 -31.41 10.03
CA ARG A 240 -20.56 -32.60 10.71
C ARG A 240 -19.78 -33.88 10.44
N LEU A 241 -19.18 -34.02 9.24
CA LEU A 241 -18.55 -35.27 8.82
C LEU A 241 -17.03 -35.14 8.74
N SER A 242 -16.52 -34.16 7.99
CA SER A 242 -15.08 -34.02 7.74
C SER A 242 -14.33 -33.20 8.80
N GLY A 243 -15.03 -32.30 9.50
CA GLY A 243 -14.39 -31.40 10.47
C GLY A 243 -13.49 -30.32 9.86
N VAL A 244 -13.61 -30.03 8.56
CA VAL A 244 -12.86 -28.95 7.90
C VAL A 244 -13.34 -27.56 8.34
N ALA A 245 -14.62 -27.44 8.73
CA ALA A 245 -15.20 -26.20 9.23
C ALA A 245 -15.70 -26.39 10.67
N ASP A 246 -15.54 -25.34 11.49
CA ASP A 246 -15.85 -25.35 12.92
C ASP A 246 -17.24 -24.78 13.19
N HIS A 247 -17.71 -23.87 12.34
CA HIS A 247 -18.94 -23.15 12.57
C HIS A 247 -19.88 -23.19 11.35
N TYR A 248 -21.15 -23.50 11.64
CA TYR A 248 -22.23 -23.53 10.66
C TYR A 248 -23.06 -22.25 10.73
N ALA A 249 -23.11 -21.51 9.65
CA ALA A 249 -23.88 -20.27 9.54
C ALA A 249 -25.11 -20.45 8.64
N LEU A 250 -26.20 -19.75 8.97
CA LEU A 250 -27.47 -19.82 8.25
C LEU A 250 -27.47 -18.99 6.97
N ASP A 251 -26.75 -17.86 6.99
CA ASP A 251 -26.63 -16.87 5.93
C ASP A 251 -25.38 -16.01 6.15
N ASP A 252 -25.14 -15.04 5.28
CA ASP A 252 -23.98 -14.14 5.34
C ASP A 252 -23.96 -13.34 6.65
N GLU A 253 -25.11 -12.81 7.10
CA GLU A 253 -25.22 -12.00 8.33
C GLU A 253 -24.86 -12.82 9.57
N HIS A 254 -25.37 -14.04 9.66
CA HIS A 254 -25.04 -14.96 10.75
C HIS A 254 -23.56 -15.34 10.73
N ALA A 255 -22.96 -15.57 9.55
CA ALA A 255 -21.55 -15.86 9.43
C ALA A 255 -20.66 -14.71 9.92
N LEU A 256 -21.01 -13.47 9.57
CA LEU A 256 -20.32 -12.27 10.04
C LEU A 256 -20.47 -12.08 11.56
N ALA A 257 -21.65 -12.36 12.12
CA ALA A 257 -21.86 -12.33 13.57
C ALA A 257 -21.01 -13.37 14.31
N ILE A 258 -20.86 -14.59 13.75
CA ILE A 258 -19.96 -15.61 14.29
C ILE A 258 -18.51 -15.12 14.21
N CYS A 259 -18.08 -14.58 13.06
CA CYS A 259 -16.74 -14.05 12.88
C CYS A 259 -16.41 -12.95 13.91
N ARG A 260 -17.31 -12.00 14.11
CA ARG A 260 -17.17 -10.96 15.16
C ARG A 260 -16.98 -11.58 16.55
N ARG A 261 -17.79 -12.61 16.89
CA ARG A 261 -17.66 -13.32 18.17
C ARG A 261 -16.31 -14.02 18.32
N ILE A 262 -15.77 -14.62 17.24
CA ILE A 262 -14.43 -15.23 17.25
C ILE A 262 -13.39 -14.14 17.54
N VAL A 263 -13.43 -13.01 16.82
CA VAL A 263 -12.48 -11.91 17.04
C VAL A 263 -12.56 -11.39 18.48
N LYS A 264 -13.76 -11.26 19.07
CA LYS A 264 -13.95 -10.88 20.47
C LYS A 264 -13.25 -11.84 21.45
N ASN A 265 -13.19 -13.11 21.12
CA ASN A 265 -12.65 -14.16 21.98
C ASN A 265 -11.12 -14.37 21.78
N LEU A 266 -10.45 -13.64 20.90
CA LEU A 266 -9.01 -13.78 20.64
C LEU A 266 -8.12 -13.43 21.86
N ASN A 267 -8.68 -12.84 22.91
CA ASN A 267 -7.94 -12.40 24.10
C ASN A 267 -6.72 -11.53 23.77
N ARG A 268 -6.88 -10.62 22.81
CA ARG A 268 -5.80 -9.74 22.35
C ARG A 268 -6.00 -8.33 22.90
N ASN A 269 -4.96 -7.83 23.54
CA ASN A 269 -4.89 -6.45 23.98
C ASN A 269 -3.74 -5.73 23.26
N LYS A 270 -4.06 -4.62 22.62
CA LYS A 270 -3.03 -3.76 22.03
C LYS A 270 -2.27 -3.02 23.13
N THR A 271 -0.99 -3.30 23.25
CA THR A 271 -0.09 -2.58 24.17
C THR A 271 0.82 -1.67 23.36
N VAL A 272 0.65 -0.36 23.55
CA VAL A 272 1.48 0.64 22.88
C VAL A 272 2.59 1.07 23.82
N SER A 273 3.86 0.82 23.45
CA SER A 273 5.05 1.14 24.25
C SER A 273 5.49 2.62 24.15
N LEU A 274 4.76 3.45 23.39
CA LEU A 274 5.08 4.86 23.19
C LEU A 274 4.39 5.75 24.23
N ALA A 275 5.02 6.88 24.54
CA ALA A 275 4.42 7.93 25.36
C ALA A 275 3.39 8.71 24.54
N LEU A 276 2.14 8.25 24.57
CA LEU A 276 1.04 8.88 23.86
C LEU A 276 0.62 10.18 24.53
N GLN A 277 0.22 11.16 23.73
CA GLN A 277 -0.35 12.43 24.16
C GLN A 277 -1.78 12.58 23.66
N LYS A 278 -2.48 13.62 24.12
CA LYS A 278 -3.77 14.00 23.57
C LYS A 278 -3.57 14.50 22.13
N SER A 279 -4.32 13.93 21.18
CA SER A 279 -4.32 14.42 19.81
C SER A 279 -4.83 15.86 19.74
N ILE A 280 -4.11 16.70 19.02
CA ILE A 280 -4.44 18.10 18.76
C ILE A 280 -4.49 18.31 17.24
N PRO A 281 -5.54 18.92 16.67
CA PRO A 281 -5.56 19.20 15.24
C PRO A 281 -4.42 20.17 14.85
N PRO A 282 -3.94 20.13 13.60
CA PRO A 282 -3.05 21.15 13.08
C PRO A 282 -3.67 22.55 13.18
N LEU A 283 -2.85 23.58 13.29
CA LEU A 283 -3.32 24.99 13.28
C LEU A 283 -3.71 25.47 11.89
N HIS A 284 -3.19 24.82 10.84
CA HIS A 284 -3.44 25.15 9.45
C HIS A 284 -4.38 24.13 8.80
N ASP A 285 -5.25 24.60 7.89
CA ASP A 285 -6.21 23.74 7.19
C ASP A 285 -5.48 22.75 6.26
N PRO A 286 -5.68 21.42 6.40
CA PRO A 286 -5.10 20.43 5.49
C PRO A 286 -5.45 20.64 4.01
N HIS A 287 -6.62 21.25 3.68
CA HIS A 287 -6.98 21.52 2.28
C HIS A 287 -6.09 22.57 1.61
N GLU A 288 -5.35 23.37 2.39
CA GLU A 288 -4.34 24.28 1.83
C GLU A 288 -3.18 23.53 1.14
N LEU A 289 -2.98 22.23 1.43
CA LEU A 289 -2.01 21.39 0.72
C LEU A 289 -2.22 21.37 -0.80
N TYR A 290 -3.45 21.58 -1.26
CA TYR A 290 -3.74 21.66 -2.69
C TYR A 290 -3.08 22.86 -3.36
N GLY A 291 -2.96 23.99 -2.65
CA GLY A 291 -2.33 25.20 -3.19
C GLY A 291 -0.83 25.30 -2.92
N ILE A 292 -0.35 24.57 -1.90
CA ILE A 292 1.06 24.58 -1.48
C ILE A 292 1.91 23.73 -2.41
N VAL A 293 1.45 22.50 -2.71
CA VAL A 293 2.23 21.55 -3.49
C VAL A 293 1.93 21.70 -4.97
N PRO A 294 2.91 22.13 -5.78
CA PRO A 294 2.70 22.26 -7.22
C PRO A 294 2.56 20.90 -7.88
N THR A 295 1.75 20.85 -8.93
CA THR A 295 1.66 19.67 -9.80
C THR A 295 2.84 19.56 -10.77
N ASP A 296 3.55 20.66 -11.03
CA ASP A 296 4.84 20.67 -11.73
C ASP A 296 5.98 20.41 -10.74
N LEU A 297 6.58 19.24 -10.81
CA LEU A 297 7.64 18.78 -9.89
C LEU A 297 8.93 19.63 -9.95
N ARG A 298 9.07 20.51 -10.95
CA ARG A 298 10.22 21.44 -11.06
C ARG A 298 10.06 22.68 -10.19
N GLN A 299 8.84 22.96 -9.72
CA GLN A 299 8.58 24.10 -8.86
C GLN A 299 8.91 23.73 -7.40
N PRO A 300 9.84 24.45 -6.76
CA PRO A 300 10.18 24.19 -5.38
C PRO A 300 9.10 24.73 -4.43
N TYR A 301 8.97 24.08 -3.29
CA TYR A 301 8.20 24.58 -2.14
C TYR A 301 8.88 24.13 -0.85
N ASP A 302 8.60 24.78 0.27
CA ASP A 302 9.14 24.37 1.57
C ASP A 302 8.28 23.24 2.15
N VAL A 303 8.90 22.08 2.38
CA VAL A 303 8.20 20.89 2.91
C VAL A 303 7.68 21.10 4.35
N ARG A 304 8.18 22.12 5.08
CA ARG A 304 7.65 22.48 6.40
C ARG A 304 6.19 22.90 6.34
N GLU A 305 5.73 23.44 5.20
CA GLU A 305 4.31 23.74 4.95
C GLU A 305 3.44 22.47 4.96
N VAL A 306 3.96 21.35 4.45
CA VAL A 306 3.27 20.05 4.51
C VAL A 306 3.26 19.54 5.95
N ILE A 307 4.40 19.59 6.64
CA ILE A 307 4.53 19.17 8.03
C ILE A 307 3.54 19.95 8.92
N ALA A 308 3.47 21.28 8.76
CA ALA A 308 2.60 22.14 9.55
C ALA A 308 1.10 21.80 9.43
N ARG A 309 0.67 21.17 8.31
CA ARG A 309 -0.72 20.74 8.05
C ARG A 309 -0.98 19.27 8.38
N THR A 310 0.05 18.60 8.90
CA THR A 310 -0.03 17.17 9.16
C THR A 310 0.10 16.85 10.66
N VAL A 311 0.99 17.54 11.38
CA VAL A 311 1.35 17.23 12.76
C VAL A 311 0.47 17.96 13.79
N ASP A 312 0.41 17.42 14.99
CA ASP A 312 -0.35 17.96 16.12
C ASP A 312 0.06 19.38 16.45
N GLY A 313 -0.92 20.31 16.54
CA GLY A 313 -0.69 21.71 16.85
C GLY A 313 0.25 22.43 15.89
N SER A 314 0.57 21.84 14.73
CA SER A 314 1.63 22.29 13.82
C SER A 314 3.01 22.40 14.48
N GLU A 315 3.22 21.70 15.60
CA GLU A 315 4.45 21.72 16.39
C GLU A 315 5.50 20.78 15.81
N PHE A 316 6.70 21.32 15.59
CA PHE A 316 7.82 20.57 15.01
C PHE A 316 9.15 20.97 15.66
N ASP A 317 9.89 20.00 16.18
CA ASP A 317 11.23 20.20 16.74
C ASP A 317 12.28 19.81 15.71
N GLU A 318 12.72 20.77 14.90
CA GLU A 318 13.61 20.53 13.78
C GLU A 318 15.03 20.23 14.22
N PHE A 319 15.51 19.03 13.85
CA PHE A 319 16.87 18.55 14.14
C PHE A 319 17.85 19.07 13.08
N LYS A 320 18.98 19.65 13.51
CA LYS A 320 20.03 20.21 12.64
C LYS A 320 19.50 21.16 11.55
N GLN A 321 18.66 22.11 11.94
CA GLN A 321 18.00 23.06 11.03
C GLN A 321 18.96 23.75 10.05
N ASN A 322 20.18 24.10 10.51
CA ASN A 322 21.17 24.85 9.73
C ASN A 322 22.17 23.96 8.97
N TYR A 323 22.02 22.61 9.03
CA TYR A 323 22.92 21.68 8.36
C TYR A 323 22.15 20.75 7.45
N GLY A 324 22.63 20.53 6.22
CA GLY A 324 21.95 19.67 5.24
C GLY A 324 20.51 20.13 4.96
N THR A 325 20.31 21.40 4.65
CA THR A 325 19.02 22.09 4.59
C THR A 325 18.07 21.57 3.53
N THR A 326 18.55 20.78 2.57
CA THR A 326 17.72 20.12 1.55
C THR A 326 17.05 18.83 2.05
N LEU A 327 17.31 18.46 3.30
CA LEU A 327 16.57 17.43 4.02
C LEU A 327 16.11 18.02 5.37
N VAL A 328 14.82 18.04 5.61
CA VAL A 328 14.20 18.46 6.87
C VAL A 328 13.99 17.22 7.73
N THR A 329 14.49 17.25 8.97
CA THR A 329 14.31 16.16 9.94
C THR A 329 13.90 16.74 11.28
N GLY A 330 13.03 16.07 12.02
CA GLY A 330 12.62 16.55 13.33
C GLY A 330 11.57 15.67 14.00
N PHE A 331 11.32 15.96 15.28
CA PHE A 331 10.34 15.28 16.10
C PHE A 331 9.01 16.03 16.11
N ALA A 332 7.92 15.28 16.10
CA ALA A 332 6.55 15.80 16.20
C ALA A 332 5.64 14.78 16.89
N HIS A 333 4.37 15.16 17.06
CA HIS A 333 3.31 14.22 17.36
C HIS A 333 2.31 14.18 16.21
N LEU A 334 1.77 13.00 15.93
CA LEU A 334 0.72 12.80 14.94
C LEU A 334 -0.40 12.00 15.59
N SER A 335 -1.56 12.63 15.76
CA SER A 335 -2.70 12.06 16.48
C SER A 335 -2.32 11.52 17.87
N GLY A 336 -1.47 12.27 18.58
CA GLY A 336 -0.96 11.94 19.91
C GLY A 336 0.23 10.98 19.92
N MET A 337 0.60 10.38 18.81
CA MET A 337 1.73 9.44 18.70
C MET A 337 3.03 10.19 18.38
N PRO A 338 4.13 9.97 19.13
CA PRO A 338 5.43 10.56 18.79
C PRO A 338 5.96 9.99 17.49
N VAL A 339 6.49 10.84 16.62
CA VAL A 339 7.03 10.49 15.31
C VAL A 339 8.31 11.26 15.00
N GLY A 340 9.22 10.62 14.26
CA GLY A 340 10.32 11.28 13.59
C GLY A 340 9.95 11.49 12.12
N ILE A 341 10.14 12.71 11.63
CA ILE A 341 9.84 13.07 10.23
C ILE A 341 11.15 13.25 9.47
N VAL A 342 11.25 12.62 8.30
CA VAL A 342 12.32 12.79 7.32
C VAL A 342 11.69 13.26 6.02
N ALA A 343 11.95 14.49 5.61
CA ALA A 343 11.25 15.11 4.49
C ALA A 343 12.22 15.78 3.50
N ASN A 344 12.04 15.54 2.21
CA ASN A 344 12.85 16.20 1.19
C ASN A 344 12.47 17.68 1.04
N ASN A 345 13.50 18.52 0.94
CA ASN A 345 13.39 19.95 0.65
C ASN A 345 14.34 20.35 -0.50
N GLY A 346 14.61 19.43 -1.40
CA GLY A 346 15.52 19.57 -2.54
C GLY A 346 16.36 18.32 -2.81
N VAL A 347 17.43 18.50 -3.59
CA VAL A 347 18.39 17.44 -3.96
C VAL A 347 19.17 17.00 -2.72
N LEU A 348 19.47 15.71 -2.61
CA LEU A 348 20.28 15.18 -1.51
C LEU A 348 21.78 15.41 -1.77
N PHE A 349 22.43 16.11 -0.82
CA PHE A 349 23.88 16.28 -0.72
C PHE A 349 24.45 15.34 0.34
N SER A 350 25.79 15.24 0.44
CA SER A 350 26.47 14.44 1.48
C SER A 350 26.00 14.83 2.89
N GLU A 351 25.96 16.13 3.19
CA GLU A 351 25.51 16.65 4.49
C GLU A 351 24.04 16.32 4.78
N SER A 352 23.18 16.30 3.76
CA SER A 352 21.77 15.91 3.91
C SER A 352 21.65 14.41 4.21
N ALA A 353 22.43 13.57 3.54
CA ALA A 353 22.50 12.14 3.80
C ALA A 353 23.02 11.82 5.21
N LEU A 354 24.09 12.50 5.66
CA LEU A 354 24.64 12.35 7.01
C LEU A 354 23.67 12.81 8.09
N LYS A 355 22.94 13.92 7.85
CA LYS A 355 21.88 14.40 8.74
C LYS A 355 20.76 13.36 8.88
N GLY A 356 20.27 12.84 7.75
CA GLY A 356 19.22 11.82 7.72
C GLY A 356 19.64 10.54 8.43
N THR A 357 20.88 10.07 8.19
CA THR A 357 21.46 8.91 8.88
C THR A 357 21.42 9.08 10.39
N HIS A 358 22.01 10.16 10.90
CA HIS A 358 22.06 10.44 12.33
C HIS A 358 20.66 10.56 12.95
N PHE A 359 19.72 11.20 12.25
CA PHE A 359 18.36 11.35 12.75
C PHE A 359 17.61 10.00 12.83
N ILE A 360 17.79 9.14 11.83
CA ILE A 360 17.21 7.78 11.85
C ILE A 360 17.77 6.97 13.01
N GLU A 361 19.09 7.05 13.27
CA GLU A 361 19.73 6.38 14.42
C GLU A 361 19.12 6.85 15.74
N LEU A 362 18.91 8.17 15.92
CA LEU A 362 18.24 8.72 17.11
C LEU A 362 16.80 8.19 17.27
N CYS A 363 16.03 8.14 16.18
CA CYS A 363 14.67 7.60 16.22
C CYS A 363 14.68 6.11 16.59
N CYS A 364 15.60 5.32 16.03
CA CYS A 364 15.74 3.91 16.35
C CYS A 364 16.13 3.69 17.83
N GLN A 365 17.09 4.46 18.35
CA GLN A 365 17.48 4.39 19.77
C GLN A 365 16.32 4.71 20.71
N ARG A 366 15.46 5.67 20.33
CA ARG A 366 14.30 6.11 21.10
C ARG A 366 13.03 5.30 20.81
N ARG A 367 13.10 4.33 19.90
CA ARG A 367 11.94 3.53 19.42
C ARG A 367 10.80 4.38 18.86
N ILE A 368 11.11 5.51 18.22
CA ILE A 368 10.14 6.43 17.62
C ILE A 368 9.88 6.04 16.16
N PRO A 369 8.63 5.84 15.73
CA PRO A 369 8.28 5.57 14.32
C PRO A 369 8.73 6.70 13.39
N LEU A 370 9.08 6.35 12.15
CA LEU A 370 9.55 7.26 11.12
C LEU A 370 8.48 7.50 10.05
N ILE A 371 8.26 8.77 9.71
CA ILE A 371 7.47 9.20 8.56
C ILE A 371 8.41 9.80 7.53
N PHE A 372 8.36 9.28 6.30
CA PHE A 372 9.10 9.80 5.16
C PHE A 372 8.15 10.57 4.24
N LEU A 373 8.40 11.88 4.06
CA LEU A 373 7.71 12.70 3.06
C LEU A 373 8.64 12.84 1.85
N GLN A 374 8.35 12.06 0.82
CA GLN A 374 9.24 11.87 -0.31
C GLN A 374 8.89 12.81 -1.46
N ASN A 375 9.81 13.74 -1.76
CA ASN A 375 9.81 14.58 -2.96
C ASN A 375 11.27 14.72 -3.41
N ILE A 376 11.81 13.67 -4.01
CA ILE A 376 13.23 13.55 -4.33
C ILE A 376 13.49 13.45 -5.82
N THR A 377 14.38 14.30 -6.32
CA THR A 377 14.88 14.27 -7.70
C THR A 377 16.16 13.44 -7.84
N GLY A 378 16.84 13.12 -6.75
CA GLY A 378 18.06 12.31 -6.72
C GLY A 378 19.12 12.84 -5.75
N PHE A 379 20.24 12.13 -5.69
CA PHE A 379 21.46 12.65 -5.08
C PHE A 379 22.15 13.60 -6.06
N MET A 380 22.89 14.58 -5.51
CA MET A 380 23.67 15.51 -6.33
C MET A 380 24.77 14.76 -7.09
N VAL A 381 24.97 15.13 -8.33
CA VAL A 381 25.95 14.50 -9.24
C VAL A 381 27.05 15.51 -9.62
N GLY A 382 28.18 15.01 -10.06
CA GLY A 382 29.27 15.80 -10.58
C GLY A 382 30.60 15.58 -9.86
N ARG A 383 31.72 15.89 -10.54
CA ARG A 383 33.09 15.57 -10.10
C ARG A 383 33.39 15.98 -8.64
N LYS A 384 32.93 17.17 -8.25
CA LYS A 384 33.11 17.68 -6.88
C LYS A 384 32.45 16.81 -5.83
N TYR A 385 31.24 16.35 -6.11
CA TYR A 385 30.43 15.57 -5.16
C TYR A 385 30.89 14.11 -5.11
N GLU A 386 31.22 13.53 -6.26
CA GLU A 386 31.80 12.18 -6.31
C GLU A 386 33.14 12.11 -5.56
N ALA A 387 34.05 13.07 -5.82
CA ALA A 387 35.32 13.17 -5.10
C ALA A 387 35.15 13.49 -3.61
N GLY A 388 34.05 14.18 -3.25
CA GLY A 388 33.67 14.48 -1.87
C GLY A 388 33.07 13.29 -1.11
N GLY A 389 32.80 12.16 -1.77
CA GLY A 389 32.31 10.93 -1.15
C GLY A 389 30.80 10.81 -1.05
N ILE A 390 30.03 11.46 -1.93
CA ILE A 390 28.56 11.41 -1.91
C ILE A 390 28.02 9.97 -2.00
N ALA A 391 28.71 9.08 -2.71
CA ALA A 391 28.31 7.68 -2.81
C ALA A 391 28.37 6.97 -1.43
N LYS A 392 29.44 7.20 -0.64
CA LYS A 392 29.54 6.60 0.69
C LYS A 392 28.57 7.23 1.70
N ASP A 393 28.36 8.54 1.60
CA ASP A 393 27.46 9.25 2.54
C ASP A 393 26.00 8.94 2.22
N GLY A 394 25.63 8.86 0.92
CA GLY A 394 24.34 8.34 0.48
C GLY A 394 24.10 6.90 0.91
N ALA A 395 25.13 6.04 0.83
CA ALA A 395 25.04 4.66 1.27
C ALA A 395 24.78 4.54 2.78
N LYS A 396 25.30 5.45 3.61
CA LYS A 396 24.98 5.48 5.07
C LYS A 396 23.50 5.72 5.30
N LEU A 397 22.90 6.69 4.59
CA LEU A 397 21.46 6.96 4.69
C LEU A 397 20.65 5.73 4.26
N VAL A 398 20.99 5.14 3.12
CA VAL A 398 20.32 3.94 2.61
C VAL A 398 20.45 2.77 3.59
N MET A 399 21.63 2.57 4.20
CA MET A 399 21.82 1.53 5.22
C MET A 399 21.01 1.78 6.48
N ALA A 400 20.97 3.03 6.97
CA ALA A 400 20.16 3.39 8.13
C ALA A 400 18.67 3.11 7.89
N VAL A 401 18.16 3.49 6.73
CA VAL A 401 16.77 3.21 6.32
C VAL A 401 16.51 1.70 6.24
N ALA A 402 17.42 0.95 5.62
CA ALA A 402 17.26 -0.49 5.40
C ALA A 402 17.24 -1.29 6.71
N THR A 403 18.07 -0.89 7.68
CA THR A 403 18.26 -1.64 8.93
C THR A 403 17.36 -1.16 10.06
N ALA A 404 16.73 0.03 9.94
CA ALA A 404 15.80 0.56 10.94
C ALA A 404 14.62 -0.40 11.19
N LYS A 405 14.41 -0.78 12.46
CA LYS A 405 13.33 -1.68 12.91
C LYS A 405 12.09 -0.94 13.40
N VAL A 406 12.21 0.36 13.69
CA VAL A 406 11.04 1.17 14.00
C VAL A 406 10.06 1.18 12.82
N PRO A 407 8.75 1.27 13.06
CA PRO A 407 7.77 1.40 11.98
C PRO A 407 8.14 2.57 11.05
N LYS A 408 8.13 2.31 9.75
CA LYS A 408 8.39 3.30 8.69
C LYS A 408 7.15 3.45 7.84
N VAL A 409 6.67 4.67 7.66
CA VAL A 409 5.56 4.99 6.75
C VAL A 409 6.04 6.04 5.77
N THR A 410 5.84 5.80 4.47
CA THR A 410 6.27 6.70 3.41
C THR A 410 5.06 7.29 2.69
N VAL A 411 5.09 8.61 2.43
CA VAL A 411 4.17 9.28 1.52
C VAL A 411 4.99 9.93 0.41
N ILE A 412 4.74 9.53 -0.82
CA ILE A 412 5.32 10.18 -2.00
C ILE A 412 4.45 11.39 -2.33
N ILE A 413 4.93 12.58 -1.97
CA ILE A 413 4.22 13.85 -2.11
C ILE A 413 4.59 14.63 -3.39
N GLY A 414 5.50 14.05 -4.20
CA GLY A 414 5.99 14.64 -5.44
C GLY A 414 6.85 13.66 -6.20
N GLY A 415 8.09 14.02 -6.53
CA GLY A 415 9.02 13.14 -7.24
C GLY A 415 9.59 12.00 -6.37
N SER A 416 9.80 10.85 -7.00
CA SER A 416 10.48 9.68 -6.42
C SER A 416 11.42 9.08 -7.45
N PHE A 417 12.64 9.63 -7.55
CA PHE A 417 13.56 9.30 -8.63
C PHE A 417 14.88 8.71 -8.14
N GLY A 418 15.33 7.66 -8.86
CA GLY A 418 16.64 7.05 -8.70
C GLY A 418 16.94 6.54 -7.29
N ALA A 419 18.21 6.55 -6.89
CA ALA A 419 18.66 6.10 -5.58
C ALA A 419 18.15 6.98 -4.41
N GLY A 420 17.64 8.17 -4.70
CA GLY A 420 16.94 8.99 -3.72
C GLY A 420 15.71 8.30 -3.14
N ASN A 421 14.99 7.52 -3.96
CA ASN A 421 13.89 6.66 -3.50
C ASN A 421 14.35 5.70 -2.39
N TYR A 422 15.55 5.15 -2.47
CA TYR A 422 16.11 4.22 -1.48
C TYR A 422 16.40 4.92 -0.15
N GLY A 423 17.06 6.06 -0.19
CA GLY A 423 17.36 6.88 0.99
C GLY A 423 16.12 7.46 1.68
N MET A 424 15.00 7.53 0.97
CA MET A 424 13.71 8.02 1.46
C MET A 424 12.68 6.91 1.70
N CYS A 425 13.15 5.68 1.93
CA CYS A 425 12.31 4.53 2.27
C CYS A 425 11.25 4.20 1.21
N GLY A 426 11.67 4.03 -0.06
CA GLY A 426 10.80 3.52 -1.11
C GLY A 426 10.40 2.06 -0.89
N ARG A 427 9.58 1.52 -1.81
CA ARG A 427 8.95 0.19 -1.67
C ARG A 427 9.93 -0.94 -1.34
N ALA A 428 11.11 -0.96 -1.96
CA ALA A 428 12.14 -1.98 -1.75
C ALA A 428 12.77 -1.95 -0.34
N TYR A 429 12.55 -0.89 0.44
CA TYR A 429 13.06 -0.72 1.80
C TYR A 429 12.02 -1.04 2.88
N SER A 430 10.98 -1.76 2.48
CA SER A 430 9.96 -2.34 3.35
C SER A 430 9.35 -1.35 4.34
N PRO A 431 8.81 -0.20 3.89
CA PRO A 431 7.94 0.58 4.74
C PRO A 431 6.71 -0.25 5.12
N ARG A 432 6.19 -0.06 6.34
CA ARG A 432 4.93 -0.69 6.77
C ARG A 432 3.81 -0.33 5.80
N PHE A 433 3.78 0.95 5.37
CA PHE A 433 2.87 1.48 4.35
C PHE A 433 3.61 2.47 3.46
N LEU A 434 3.23 2.51 2.19
CA LEU A 434 3.68 3.49 1.22
C LEU A 434 2.48 4.04 0.45
N TRP A 435 2.25 5.34 0.59
CA TRP A 435 1.15 6.05 -0.04
C TRP A 435 1.66 7.02 -1.10
N MET A 436 0.84 7.32 -2.10
CA MET A 436 1.15 8.31 -3.13
C MET A 436 0.09 9.40 -3.19
N TRP A 437 0.52 10.65 -3.44
CA TRP A 437 -0.39 11.72 -3.82
C TRP A 437 -0.69 11.69 -5.33
N PRO A 438 -1.81 12.28 -5.80
CA PRO A 438 -2.19 12.26 -7.21
C PRO A 438 -1.20 12.94 -8.16
N ASN A 439 -0.42 13.92 -7.68
CA ASN A 439 0.63 14.61 -8.41
C ASN A 439 1.98 13.89 -8.42
N ALA A 440 2.13 12.80 -7.69
CA ALA A 440 3.42 12.11 -7.56
C ALA A 440 3.88 11.46 -8.87
N ARG A 441 5.19 11.30 -9.03
CA ARG A 441 5.81 10.57 -10.15
C ARG A 441 6.95 9.70 -9.63
N ILE A 442 7.03 8.47 -10.14
CA ILE A 442 8.07 7.51 -9.77
C ILE A 442 8.74 6.94 -11.02
N SER A 443 10.08 7.00 -11.06
CA SER A 443 10.89 6.32 -12.08
C SER A 443 12.37 6.31 -11.70
N VAL A 444 13.21 5.67 -12.53
CA VAL A 444 14.67 5.63 -12.31
C VAL A 444 15.33 7.03 -12.39
N MET A 445 14.73 7.94 -13.16
CA MET A 445 15.14 9.37 -13.27
C MET A 445 13.99 10.15 -13.90
N GLY A 446 14.01 11.49 -13.83
CA GLY A 446 13.02 12.31 -14.52
C GLY A 446 13.00 12.07 -16.02
N GLY A 447 11.83 12.09 -16.65
CA GLY A 447 11.65 11.78 -18.08
C GLY A 447 12.50 12.67 -19.00
N GLU A 448 12.62 13.97 -18.70
CA GLU A 448 13.48 14.89 -19.45
C GLU A 448 14.96 14.50 -19.36
N GLN A 449 15.43 14.11 -18.18
CA GLN A 449 16.80 13.62 -17.99
C GLN A 449 17.04 12.34 -18.78
N ALA A 450 16.12 11.38 -18.70
CA ALA A 450 16.22 10.12 -19.44
C ALA A 450 16.26 10.34 -20.95
N ALA A 451 15.35 11.17 -21.46
CA ALA A 451 15.30 11.51 -22.89
C ALA A 451 16.59 12.21 -23.35
N THR A 452 17.16 13.09 -22.51
CA THR A 452 18.41 13.80 -22.83
C THR A 452 19.61 12.85 -22.83
N VAL A 453 19.76 12.00 -21.80
CA VAL A 453 20.85 11.01 -21.74
C VAL A 453 20.82 10.08 -22.95
N LEU A 454 19.64 9.53 -23.28
CA LEU A 454 19.49 8.65 -24.44
C LEU A 454 19.76 9.37 -25.77
N ALA A 455 19.39 10.65 -25.87
CA ALA A 455 19.68 11.47 -27.04
C ALA A 455 21.19 11.72 -27.22
N VAL A 456 21.92 12.04 -26.13
CA VAL A 456 23.38 12.21 -26.16
C VAL A 456 24.05 10.94 -26.65
N VAL A 457 23.71 9.77 -26.06
CA VAL A 457 24.28 8.48 -26.47
C VAL A 457 24.02 8.18 -27.95
N LYS A 458 22.78 8.47 -28.43
CA LYS A 458 22.44 8.27 -29.84
C LYS A 458 23.18 9.23 -30.76
N ARG A 459 23.29 10.52 -30.38
CA ARG A 459 24.02 11.53 -31.13
C ARG A 459 25.50 11.13 -31.33
N GLU A 460 26.19 10.78 -30.24
CA GLU A 460 27.57 10.32 -30.28
C GLU A 460 27.75 9.08 -31.17
N GLY A 461 26.76 8.19 -31.21
CA GLY A 461 26.75 7.01 -32.10
C GLY A 461 26.63 7.38 -33.58
N ILE A 462 25.86 8.43 -33.92
CA ILE A 462 25.67 8.94 -35.28
C ILE A 462 26.95 9.67 -35.74
N GLU A 463 27.47 10.58 -34.91
CA GLU A 463 28.69 11.37 -35.19
C GLU A 463 29.91 10.47 -35.39
N ARG A 464 30.04 9.41 -34.58
CA ARG A 464 31.10 8.40 -34.73
C ARG A 464 31.07 7.67 -36.08
N LYS A 465 29.91 7.64 -36.75
CA LYS A 465 29.71 7.06 -38.10
C LYS A 465 29.75 8.11 -39.20
N GLY A 466 30.10 9.37 -38.86
CA GLY A 466 30.20 10.48 -39.82
C GLY A 466 28.85 11.06 -40.25
N GLY A 467 27.77 10.78 -39.50
CA GLY A 467 26.43 11.33 -39.75
C GLY A 467 26.17 12.60 -38.94
N GLU A 468 25.17 13.35 -39.37
CA GLU A 468 24.61 14.50 -38.63
C GLU A 468 23.22 14.11 -38.07
N TRP A 469 22.84 14.75 -36.98
CA TRP A 469 21.53 14.58 -36.36
C TRP A 469 20.91 15.94 -36.04
N SER A 470 19.82 16.25 -36.72
CA SER A 470 19.15 17.52 -36.59
C SER A 470 18.39 17.67 -35.25
N ALA A 471 18.13 18.90 -34.81
CA ALA A 471 17.34 19.18 -33.62
C ALA A 471 15.90 18.64 -33.75
N GLU A 472 15.34 18.61 -34.97
CA GLU A 472 14.01 18.06 -35.22
C GLU A 472 13.98 16.54 -35.03
N GLU A 473 14.98 15.83 -35.56
CA GLU A 473 15.13 14.38 -35.35
C GLU A 473 15.36 14.03 -33.90
N GLU A 474 16.14 14.83 -33.17
CA GLU A 474 16.31 14.67 -31.72
C GLU A 474 15.00 14.88 -30.97
N ALA A 475 14.23 15.92 -31.25
CA ALA A 475 12.92 16.14 -30.64
C ALA A 475 11.95 14.99 -30.91
N LYS A 476 11.92 14.48 -32.17
CA LYS A 476 11.12 13.31 -32.57
C LYS A 476 11.56 12.05 -31.81
N PHE A 477 12.85 11.88 -31.57
CA PHE A 477 13.38 10.76 -30.77
C PHE A 477 13.01 10.86 -29.29
N LYS A 478 13.10 12.06 -28.70
CA LYS A 478 12.78 12.29 -27.29
C LYS A 478 11.31 12.11 -26.96
N LYS A 479 10.41 12.52 -27.85
CA LYS A 479 8.96 12.53 -27.62
C LYS A 479 8.38 11.21 -27.08
N PRO A 480 8.62 10.04 -27.70
CA PRO A 480 8.09 8.76 -27.19
C PRO A 480 8.66 8.37 -25.82
N ILE A 481 9.92 8.77 -25.55
CA ILE A 481 10.55 8.52 -24.24
C ILE A 481 9.85 9.34 -23.15
N LEU A 482 9.63 10.62 -23.39
CA LEU A 482 8.90 11.49 -22.47
C LEU A 482 7.49 10.97 -22.19
N MET A 483 6.75 10.58 -23.23
CA MET A 483 5.41 10.01 -23.09
C MET A 483 5.42 8.72 -22.27
N LYS A 484 6.40 7.85 -22.49
CA LYS A 484 6.55 6.60 -21.72
C LYS A 484 6.82 6.87 -20.25
N TYR A 485 7.75 7.76 -19.92
CA TYR A 485 8.08 8.11 -18.54
C TYR A 485 6.93 8.80 -17.81
N GLU A 486 6.17 9.66 -18.50
CA GLU A 486 4.96 10.28 -17.94
C GLU A 486 3.88 9.25 -17.64
N HIS A 487 3.64 8.31 -18.56
CA HIS A 487 2.66 7.24 -18.37
C HIS A 487 3.06 6.26 -17.27
N GLU A 488 4.30 5.73 -17.33
CA GLU A 488 4.77 4.71 -16.41
C GLU A 488 5.10 5.27 -15.01
N GLY A 489 5.41 6.57 -14.91
CA GLY A 489 5.63 7.26 -13.64
C GLY A 489 4.36 7.69 -12.92
N HIS A 490 3.19 7.58 -13.55
CA HIS A 490 1.92 8.07 -13.02
C HIS A 490 1.42 7.24 -11.83
N PRO A 491 0.78 7.83 -10.80
CA PRO A 491 0.29 7.11 -9.64
C PRO A 491 -0.65 5.95 -9.96
N LEU A 492 -1.56 6.09 -10.93
CA LEU A 492 -2.44 5.00 -11.35
C LEU A 492 -1.66 3.81 -11.94
N TYR A 493 -0.56 4.08 -12.66
CA TYR A 493 0.29 3.01 -13.18
C TYR A 493 1.04 2.27 -12.06
N SER A 494 1.52 3.02 -11.06
CA SER A 494 2.17 2.50 -9.86
C SER A 494 1.20 1.66 -9.02
N SER A 495 0.05 2.23 -8.66
CA SER A 495 -0.96 1.56 -7.83
C SER A 495 -1.56 0.34 -8.51
N ALA A 496 -1.77 0.39 -9.85
CA ALA A 496 -2.22 -0.78 -10.60
C ALA A 496 -1.30 -1.99 -10.43
N ARG A 497 0.00 -1.74 -10.21
CA ARG A 497 1.05 -2.75 -10.04
C ARG A 497 1.43 -3.01 -8.58
N LEU A 498 0.74 -2.37 -7.65
CA LEU A 498 1.03 -2.46 -6.21
C LEU A 498 2.47 -2.05 -5.86
N TRP A 499 3.00 -1.00 -6.51
CA TRP A 499 4.26 -0.37 -6.12
C TRP A 499 4.09 0.54 -4.90
N ASP A 500 2.85 0.89 -4.61
CA ASP A 500 2.38 1.58 -3.41
C ASP A 500 1.17 0.84 -2.81
N ASP A 501 0.67 1.30 -1.68
CA ASP A 501 -0.50 0.75 -1.01
C ASP A 501 -1.78 1.54 -1.34
N GLY A 502 -1.67 2.67 -2.05
CA GLY A 502 -2.80 3.44 -2.56
C GLY A 502 -2.49 4.90 -2.84
N ILE A 503 -3.37 5.52 -3.62
CA ILE A 503 -3.35 6.95 -3.90
C ILE A 503 -4.26 7.64 -2.89
N ILE A 504 -3.74 8.61 -2.17
CA ILE A 504 -4.48 9.33 -1.13
C ILE A 504 -4.67 10.80 -1.48
N ASP A 505 -5.79 11.34 -1.05
CA ASP A 505 -6.04 12.78 -1.07
C ASP A 505 -5.02 13.49 -0.15
N PRO A 506 -4.27 14.51 -0.63
CA PRO A 506 -3.35 15.27 0.19
C PRO A 506 -3.97 15.78 1.50
N ALA A 507 -5.22 16.24 1.49
CA ALA A 507 -5.90 16.73 2.68
C ALA A 507 -6.17 15.62 3.74
N LYS A 508 -6.18 14.34 3.33
CA LYS A 508 -6.36 13.18 4.21
C LYS A 508 -5.04 12.58 4.72
N THR A 509 -3.90 13.17 4.39
CA THR A 509 -2.58 12.62 4.73
C THR A 509 -2.45 12.35 6.23
N ARG A 510 -2.89 13.28 7.09
CA ARG A 510 -2.86 13.10 8.55
C ARG A 510 -3.67 11.88 9.00
N GLU A 511 -4.88 11.70 8.48
CA GLU A 511 -5.76 10.59 8.82
C GLU A 511 -5.15 9.25 8.41
N VAL A 512 -4.69 9.14 7.16
CA VAL A 512 -4.08 7.93 6.63
C VAL A 512 -2.80 7.56 7.39
N LEU A 513 -1.96 8.53 7.71
CA LEU A 513 -0.77 8.32 8.53
C LEU A 513 -1.12 7.86 9.95
N ALA A 514 -2.15 8.43 10.57
CA ALA A 514 -2.60 8.04 11.90
C ALA A 514 -3.11 6.59 11.93
N LEU A 515 -3.89 6.19 10.93
CA LEU A 515 -4.36 4.81 10.78
C LEU A 515 -3.20 3.84 10.50
N SER A 516 -2.26 4.23 9.64
CA SER A 516 -1.07 3.45 9.34
C SER A 516 -0.20 3.21 10.60
N LEU A 517 0.02 4.25 11.39
CA LEU A 517 0.76 4.16 12.65
C LEU A 517 0.00 3.35 13.69
N SER A 518 -1.33 3.55 13.82
CA SER A 518 -2.15 2.75 14.71
C SER A 518 -1.99 1.26 14.39
N ALA A 519 -2.15 0.88 13.13
CA ALA A 519 -1.95 -0.49 12.69
C ALA A 519 -0.54 -1.01 13.01
N ALA A 520 0.49 -0.21 12.73
CA ALA A 520 1.89 -0.59 12.97
C ALA A 520 2.22 -0.82 14.45
N LEU A 521 1.53 -0.13 15.35
CA LEU A 521 1.74 -0.22 16.79
C LEU A 521 1.02 -1.42 17.46
N ASN A 522 0.43 -2.33 16.72
CA ASN A 522 0.04 -3.66 17.22
C ASN A 522 1.23 -4.61 17.34
N ALA A 523 2.31 -4.36 16.61
CA ALA A 523 3.56 -5.09 16.76
C ALA A 523 4.50 -4.37 17.74
N GLU A 524 5.29 -5.15 18.46
CA GLU A 524 6.38 -4.61 19.28
C GLU A 524 7.45 -3.95 18.39
N ILE A 525 8.00 -2.82 18.85
CA ILE A 525 9.12 -2.17 18.17
C ILE A 525 10.41 -2.88 18.57
N GLU A 526 10.98 -3.63 17.64
CA GLU A 526 12.21 -4.39 17.81
C GLU A 526 13.42 -3.45 18.03
N GLU A 527 14.45 -3.97 18.70
CA GLU A 527 15.74 -3.29 18.80
C GLU A 527 16.41 -3.22 17.41
N THR A 528 16.87 -2.03 17.02
CA THR A 528 17.61 -1.83 15.77
C THR A 528 19.09 -2.14 15.97
N LYS A 529 19.65 -2.95 15.08
CA LYS A 529 21.09 -3.19 14.96
C LYS A 529 21.56 -2.70 13.60
N PHE A 530 22.45 -1.72 13.61
CA PHE A 530 23.01 -1.19 12.38
C PHE A 530 24.21 -2.04 11.91
N GLY A 531 24.37 -2.12 10.58
CA GLY A 531 25.55 -2.73 9.98
C GLY A 531 26.78 -1.81 10.06
N VAL A 532 27.85 -2.22 9.38
CA VAL A 532 29.08 -1.41 9.29
C VAL A 532 28.88 -0.28 8.28
N PHE A 533 28.92 0.96 8.76
CA PHE A 533 28.92 2.14 7.90
C PHE A 533 30.34 2.43 7.41
N ARG A 534 30.49 2.64 6.12
CA ARG A 534 31.78 3.07 5.53
C ARG A 534 32.02 4.55 5.88
N MET A 535 33.17 4.86 6.47
CA MET A 535 33.59 6.20 6.87
C MET A 535 34.36 6.94 5.76
#